data_1b5fb04abe8e7e54316570cd2c9b1188
#
_entry.id   1b5fb04abe8e7e54316570cd2c9b1188
#
_cell.length_a   1.000
_cell.length_b   1.000
_cell.length_c   1.000
_cell.angle_alpha   90.00
_cell.angle_beta   90.00
_cell.angle_gamma   90.00
#
_symmetry.space_group_name_H-M   'P 1'
#
loop_
_entity.id
_entity.type
_entity.pdbx_description
1 polymer ?
#
loop_
_entity_poly.entity_id
_entity_poly.type
_entity_poly.pdbx_seq_one_letter_code
_entity_poly.pdbx_strand_id
1 'polypeptide(L)'
;MQPEDANKQHLTFLKEERICSKRTIERLLDKQQKVFVYPYKCFYDFTPVSDEARVNRILVSVPKRSFKHAVDRNRLKRLTREAWRLHHRQEFDPHLPDGIRADLILFYVGRELLPYNLIEDKIIEILHRLNKVAESR
;
A
#
# COMPACT_ATOMS: atom_id res chain seq x y z
N MET A 1 -21.16 -4.62 22.16
CA MET A 1 -20.34 -4.78 20.93
C MET A 1 -19.51 -6.04 21.06
N GLN A 2 -19.54 -6.87 20.05
CA GLN A 2 -18.77 -8.10 20.07
C GLN A 2 -17.30 -7.80 19.71
N PRO A 3 -16.34 -8.47 20.37
CA PRO A 3 -14.93 -8.26 20.07
C PRO A 3 -14.57 -8.50 18.59
N GLU A 4 -15.28 -9.42 17.96
CA GLU A 4 -15.08 -9.74 16.55
C GLU A 4 -15.37 -8.56 15.64
N ASP A 5 -16.40 -7.77 15.95
CA ASP A 5 -16.76 -6.59 15.17
C ASP A 5 -15.71 -5.50 15.28
N ALA A 6 -15.15 -5.31 16.48
CA ALA A 6 -14.09 -4.33 16.70
C ALA A 6 -12.84 -4.71 15.91
N ASN A 7 -12.47 -6.00 15.93
CA ASN A 7 -11.32 -6.49 15.15
C ASN A 7 -11.56 -6.34 13.66
N LYS A 8 -12.79 -6.61 13.22
CA LYS A 8 -13.17 -6.45 11.82
C LYS A 8 -12.97 -5.02 11.33
N GLN A 9 -13.40 -4.04 12.16
CA GLN A 9 -13.24 -2.63 11.82
C GLN A 9 -11.77 -2.24 11.68
N HIS A 10 -10.92 -2.72 12.58
CA HIS A 10 -9.48 -2.42 12.53
C HIS A 10 -8.79 -3.03 11.32
N LEU A 11 -9.29 -4.15 10.83
CA LEU A 11 -8.70 -4.85 9.71
C LEU A 11 -9.36 -4.54 8.36
N THR A 12 -10.39 -3.69 8.35
CA THR A 12 -11.06 -3.31 7.11
C THR A 12 -10.22 -2.28 6.34
N PHE A 13 -10.18 -2.43 5.02
CA PHE A 13 -9.57 -1.43 4.15
C PHE A 13 -10.52 -0.24 4.00
N LEU A 14 -10.22 0.82 4.73
CA LEU A 14 -11.09 1.99 4.83
C LEU A 14 -11.00 2.86 3.57
N LYS A 15 -12.07 3.62 3.32
CA LYS A 15 -12.11 4.57 2.19
C LYS A 15 -10.97 5.58 2.28
N GLU A 16 -10.65 6.04 3.48
CA GLU A 16 -9.58 6.99 3.75
C GLU A 16 -8.20 6.46 3.41
N GLU A 17 -8.04 5.13 3.34
CA GLU A 17 -6.77 4.50 3.00
C GLU A 17 -6.53 4.43 1.48
N ARG A 18 -7.49 4.88 0.68
CA ARG A 18 -7.36 4.88 -0.78
C ARG A 18 -6.91 6.24 -1.28
N ILE A 19 -5.95 6.23 -2.19
CA ILE A 19 -5.56 7.45 -2.89
C ILE A 19 -6.50 7.62 -4.08
N CYS A 20 -7.29 8.71 -4.06
CA CYS A 20 -8.24 9.00 -5.13
C CYS A 20 -7.88 10.31 -5.85
N SER A 21 -7.03 11.14 -5.26
CA SER A 21 -6.69 12.44 -5.80
C SER A 21 -5.66 12.34 -6.92
N LYS A 22 -6.00 12.88 -8.08
CA LYS A 22 -5.07 12.96 -9.20
C LYS A 22 -3.83 13.77 -8.84
N ARG A 23 -3.99 14.82 -8.05
CA ARG A 23 -2.88 15.66 -7.60
C ARG A 23 -1.89 14.87 -6.74
N THR A 24 -2.41 14.03 -5.85
CA THR A 24 -1.57 13.15 -5.02
C THR A 24 -0.79 12.18 -5.87
N ILE A 25 -1.44 11.59 -6.87
CA ILE A 25 -0.79 10.64 -7.77
C ILE A 25 0.34 11.33 -8.55
N GLU A 26 0.07 12.50 -9.11
CA GLU A 26 1.07 13.27 -9.85
C GLU A 26 2.26 13.63 -8.97
N ARG A 27 2.01 14.06 -7.73
CA ARG A 27 3.07 14.38 -6.78
C ARG A 27 3.98 13.19 -6.52
N LEU A 28 3.39 12.01 -6.29
CA LEU A 28 4.15 10.79 -6.02
C LEU A 28 5.02 10.41 -7.20
N LEU A 29 4.47 10.49 -8.41
CA LEU A 29 5.23 10.15 -9.61
C LEU A 29 6.33 11.17 -9.90
N ASP A 30 6.08 12.46 -9.65
CA ASP A 30 7.06 13.51 -9.88
C ASP A 30 8.26 13.41 -8.94
N LYS A 31 8.04 13.02 -7.69
CA LYS A 31 9.13 12.89 -6.70
C LYS A 31 10.08 11.75 -7.02
N GLN A 32 9.66 10.75 -7.76
CA GLN A 32 10.49 9.62 -8.17
C GLN A 32 11.13 8.85 -7.01
N GLN A 33 10.56 8.94 -5.82
CA GLN A 33 10.97 8.12 -4.68
C GLN A 33 10.31 6.76 -4.80
N LYS A 34 11.09 5.71 -4.92
CA LYS A 34 10.53 4.38 -5.15
C LYS A 34 11.43 3.28 -4.60
N VAL A 35 10.80 2.16 -4.27
CA VAL A 35 11.49 0.91 -3.96
C VAL A 35 10.98 -0.16 -4.93
N PHE A 36 11.85 -1.08 -5.27
CA PHE A 36 11.50 -2.17 -6.18
C PHE A 36 11.61 -3.49 -5.44
N VAL A 37 10.48 -4.18 -5.33
CA VAL A 37 10.41 -5.54 -4.78
C VAL A 37 9.53 -6.32 -5.76
N TYR A 38 10.15 -7.06 -6.68
CA TYR A 38 9.40 -7.78 -7.71
C TYR A 38 8.29 -8.62 -7.06
N PRO A 39 7.05 -8.59 -7.55
CA PRO A 39 6.60 -8.00 -8.82
C PRO A 39 6.12 -6.54 -8.71
N TYR A 40 6.48 -5.82 -7.66
CA TYR A 40 5.99 -4.46 -7.40
C TYR A 40 7.06 -3.41 -7.60
N LYS A 41 6.64 -2.29 -8.16
CA LYS A 41 7.37 -1.03 -8.14
C LYS A 41 6.54 -0.07 -7.30
N CYS A 42 7.07 0.33 -6.14
CA CYS A 42 6.33 1.13 -5.18
C CYS A 42 6.86 2.55 -5.13
N PHE A 43 6.04 3.52 -5.57
CA PHE A 43 6.32 4.94 -5.33
C PHE A 43 5.80 5.33 -3.97
N TYR A 44 6.55 6.16 -3.25
CA TYR A 44 6.15 6.56 -1.91
C TYR A 44 6.47 8.01 -1.63
N ASP A 45 5.77 8.58 -0.66
CA ASP A 45 6.05 9.89 -0.12
C ASP A 45 5.61 9.92 1.35
N PHE A 46 6.42 10.57 2.18
CA PHE A 46 6.11 10.78 3.60
C PHE A 46 5.77 12.24 3.79
N THR A 47 4.57 12.51 4.29
CA THR A 47 4.02 13.86 4.39
C THR A 47 3.61 14.19 5.82
N PRO A 48 3.98 15.38 6.34
CA PRO A 48 3.47 15.81 7.65
C PRO A 48 1.96 16.00 7.62
N VAL A 49 1.27 15.50 8.64
CA VAL A 49 -0.18 15.68 8.81
C VAL A 49 -0.48 15.78 10.31
N SER A 50 -1.67 16.26 10.66
CA SER A 50 -2.12 16.21 12.05
C SER A 50 -2.36 14.76 12.44
N ASP A 51 -2.10 14.42 13.71
CA ASP A 51 -2.27 13.05 14.19
C ASP A 51 -3.70 12.54 14.00
N GLU A 52 -4.69 13.42 14.13
CA GLU A 52 -6.10 13.06 13.94
C GLU A 52 -6.43 12.64 12.52
N ALA A 53 -5.70 13.18 11.55
CA ALA A 53 -5.92 12.89 10.13
C ALA A 53 -4.94 11.84 9.60
N ARG A 54 -4.16 11.22 10.49
CA ARG A 54 -3.11 10.30 10.05
C ARG A 54 -3.68 8.95 9.62
N VAL A 55 -3.77 8.78 8.31
CA VAL A 55 -4.13 7.50 7.69
C VAL A 55 -3.19 7.27 6.53
N ASN A 56 -2.40 6.20 6.58
CA ASN A 56 -1.53 5.82 5.48
C ASN A 56 -2.40 5.34 4.32
N ARG A 57 -2.05 5.74 3.10
CA ARG A 57 -2.90 5.52 1.94
C ARG A 57 -2.17 4.79 0.83
N ILE A 58 -2.91 3.98 0.06
CA ILE A 58 -2.36 3.26 -1.08
C ILE A 58 -3.23 3.40 -2.31
N LEU A 59 -2.58 3.24 -3.46
CA LEU A 59 -3.20 3.01 -4.75
C LEU A 59 -2.54 1.78 -5.36
N VAL A 60 -3.34 0.84 -5.86
CA VAL A 60 -2.82 -0.35 -6.53
C VAL A 60 -3.14 -0.25 -8.01
N SER A 61 -2.13 -0.40 -8.85
CA SER A 61 -2.28 -0.33 -10.30
C SER A 61 -1.75 -1.61 -10.97
N VAL A 62 -2.58 -2.20 -11.82
CA VAL A 62 -2.21 -3.39 -12.62
C VAL A 62 -2.46 -3.05 -14.08
N PRO A 63 -1.41 -3.00 -14.95
CA PRO A 63 -1.56 -2.52 -16.32
C PRO A 63 -2.30 -3.49 -17.23
N LYS A 64 -3.10 -2.93 -18.13
CA LYS A 64 -3.86 -3.71 -19.13
C LYS A 64 -2.95 -4.46 -20.09
N ARG A 65 -1.79 -3.90 -20.39
CA ARG A 65 -0.86 -4.53 -21.35
C ARG A 65 -0.33 -5.87 -20.84
N SER A 66 -0.24 -6.04 -19.53
CA SER A 66 0.26 -7.28 -18.92
C SER A 66 -0.85 -8.28 -18.64
N PHE A 67 -2.07 -7.79 -18.39
CA PHE A 67 -3.22 -8.62 -18.06
C PHE A 67 -4.44 -8.08 -18.78
N LYS A 68 -4.78 -8.68 -19.91
CA LYS A 68 -5.88 -8.24 -20.78
C LYS A 68 -7.25 -8.32 -20.10
N HIS A 69 -7.45 -9.35 -19.27
CA HIS A 69 -8.75 -9.59 -18.67
C HIS A 69 -8.89 -8.80 -17.36
N ALA A 70 -10.00 -8.08 -17.25
CA ALA A 70 -10.29 -7.30 -16.05
C ALA A 70 -10.36 -8.17 -14.79
N VAL A 71 -10.82 -9.42 -14.94
CA VAL A 71 -10.90 -10.38 -13.84
C VAL A 71 -9.51 -10.59 -13.21
N ASP A 72 -8.49 -10.75 -14.03
CA ASP A 72 -7.13 -10.98 -13.54
C ASP A 72 -6.57 -9.73 -12.85
N ARG A 73 -6.77 -8.55 -13.45
CA ARG A 73 -6.33 -7.30 -12.84
C ARG A 73 -7.02 -7.05 -11.50
N ASN A 74 -8.34 -7.28 -11.46
CA ASN A 74 -9.11 -7.07 -10.24
C ASN A 74 -8.69 -8.05 -9.14
N ARG A 75 -8.37 -9.28 -9.51
CA ARG A 75 -7.86 -10.27 -8.56
C ARG A 75 -6.55 -9.80 -7.93
N LEU A 76 -5.60 -9.36 -8.74
CA LEU A 76 -4.30 -8.89 -8.23
C LEU A 76 -4.46 -7.65 -7.33
N LYS A 77 -5.33 -6.72 -7.72
CA LYS A 77 -5.63 -5.55 -6.89
C LYS A 77 -6.22 -5.97 -5.54
N ARG A 78 -7.18 -6.90 -5.58
CA ARG A 78 -7.82 -7.39 -4.35
C ARG A 78 -6.82 -8.07 -3.43
N LEU A 79 -5.97 -8.95 -3.97
CA LEU A 79 -4.98 -9.65 -3.16
C LEU A 79 -3.95 -8.70 -2.57
N THR A 80 -3.53 -7.69 -3.33
CA THR A 80 -2.59 -6.68 -2.86
C THR A 80 -3.20 -5.85 -1.72
N ARG A 81 -4.45 -5.41 -1.89
CA ARG A 81 -5.16 -4.66 -0.84
C ARG A 81 -5.37 -5.52 0.40
N GLU A 82 -5.63 -6.81 0.22
CA GLU A 82 -5.78 -7.75 1.33
C GLU A 82 -4.49 -7.86 2.15
N ALA A 83 -3.35 -7.99 1.49
CA ALA A 83 -2.07 -8.03 2.17
C ALA A 83 -1.79 -6.73 2.92
N TRP A 84 -2.08 -5.58 2.31
CA TRP A 84 -1.96 -4.28 2.97
C TRP A 84 -2.86 -4.23 4.20
N ARG A 85 -4.14 -4.58 4.04
CA ARG A 85 -5.14 -4.53 5.11
C ARG A 85 -4.70 -5.33 6.34
N LEU A 86 -4.13 -6.52 6.10
CA LEU A 86 -3.74 -7.42 7.18
C LEU A 86 -2.46 -7.00 7.90
N HIS A 87 -1.56 -6.30 7.22
CA HIS A 87 -0.20 -6.13 7.74
C HIS A 87 0.22 -4.70 8.05
N HIS A 88 -0.39 -3.67 7.43
CA HIS A 88 0.15 -2.31 7.59
C HIS A 88 0.06 -1.78 9.03
N ARG A 89 -0.98 -2.12 9.76
CA ARG A 89 -1.18 -1.60 11.12
C ARG A 89 -0.17 -2.14 12.12
N GLN A 90 0.34 -3.32 11.86
CA GLN A 90 1.32 -3.96 12.73
C GLN A 90 2.74 -3.78 12.23
N GLU A 91 2.96 -3.93 10.93
CA GLU A 91 4.27 -3.98 10.32
C GLU A 91 4.79 -2.63 9.84
N PHE A 92 3.91 -1.63 9.70
CA PHE A 92 4.27 -0.37 9.06
C PHE A 92 3.88 0.86 9.88
N ASP A 93 2.59 1.04 10.16
CA ASP A 93 2.09 2.26 10.80
C ASP A 93 2.80 2.62 12.10
N PRO A 94 3.06 1.68 13.04
CA PRO A 94 3.72 2.02 14.30
C PRO A 94 5.17 2.45 14.15
N HIS A 95 5.79 2.13 13.03
CA HIS A 95 7.21 2.45 12.77
C HIS A 95 7.42 3.80 12.12
N LEU A 96 6.34 4.48 11.74
CA LEU A 96 6.46 5.83 11.19
C LEU A 96 6.56 6.85 12.32
N PRO A 97 7.34 7.95 12.11
CA PRO A 97 7.37 9.03 13.07
C PRO A 97 5.99 9.63 13.30
N ASP A 98 5.76 10.16 14.50
CA ASP A 98 4.49 10.82 14.81
C ASP A 98 4.25 11.99 13.86
N GLY A 99 3.00 12.16 13.45
CA GLY A 99 2.61 13.23 12.54
C GLY A 99 3.03 13.05 11.09
N ILE A 100 3.52 11.87 10.72
CA ILE A 100 3.92 11.56 9.34
C ILE A 100 2.95 10.55 8.75
N ARG A 101 2.46 10.84 7.56
CA ARG A 101 1.63 9.93 6.77
C ARG A 101 2.41 9.43 5.56
N ALA A 102 2.23 8.16 5.22
CA ALA A 102 2.79 7.60 3.99
C ALA A 102 1.70 7.49 2.93
N ASP A 103 2.05 7.88 1.70
CA ASP A 103 1.24 7.67 0.50
C ASP A 103 2.05 6.75 -0.41
N LEU A 104 1.44 5.66 -0.88
CA LEU A 104 2.11 4.65 -1.70
C LEU A 104 1.32 4.39 -2.98
N ILE A 105 2.04 4.24 -4.09
CA ILE A 105 1.46 3.68 -5.32
C ILE A 105 2.18 2.38 -5.62
N LEU A 106 1.41 1.29 -5.61
CA LEU A 106 1.93 -0.05 -5.86
C LEU A 106 1.60 -0.44 -7.30
N PHE A 107 2.61 -0.40 -8.18
CA PHE A 107 2.48 -0.87 -9.55
C PHE A 107 2.88 -2.34 -9.62
N TYR A 108 1.98 -3.17 -10.10
CA TYR A 108 2.27 -4.56 -10.36
C TYR A 108 2.94 -4.65 -11.72
N VAL A 109 4.26 -4.85 -11.73
CA VAL A 109 5.03 -4.89 -12.98
C VAL A 109 5.37 -6.31 -13.43
N GLY A 110 5.00 -7.31 -12.63
CA GLY A 110 5.12 -8.70 -13.03
C GLY A 110 4.13 -9.09 -14.11
N ARG A 111 4.40 -10.17 -14.81
CA ARG A 111 3.53 -10.67 -15.89
C ARG A 111 2.81 -11.96 -15.52
N GLU A 112 3.00 -12.44 -14.30
CA GLU A 112 2.43 -13.67 -13.80
C GLU A 112 1.39 -13.37 -12.72
N LEU A 113 0.36 -14.22 -12.66
CA LEU A 113 -0.64 -14.18 -11.61
C LEU A 113 -0.08 -14.93 -10.41
N LEU A 114 0.53 -14.20 -9.48
CA LEU A 114 1.10 -14.81 -8.29
C LEU A 114 0.00 -15.20 -7.29
N PRO A 115 0.20 -16.28 -6.53
CA PRO A 115 -0.73 -16.63 -5.45
C PRO A 115 -0.58 -15.66 -4.29
N TYR A 116 -1.61 -15.63 -3.43
CA TYR A 116 -1.68 -14.67 -2.33
C TYR A 116 -0.46 -14.75 -1.39
N ASN A 117 0.00 -15.95 -1.06
CA ASN A 117 1.13 -16.09 -0.12
C ASN A 117 2.40 -15.40 -0.61
N LEU A 118 2.65 -15.40 -1.92
CA LEU A 118 3.80 -14.70 -2.49
C LEU A 118 3.56 -13.19 -2.52
N ILE A 119 2.34 -12.77 -2.86
CA ILE A 119 1.97 -11.35 -2.81
C ILE A 119 2.12 -10.82 -1.39
N GLU A 120 1.64 -11.56 -0.41
CA GLU A 120 1.75 -11.20 1.01
C GLU A 120 3.20 -10.99 1.42
N ASP A 121 4.07 -11.95 1.09
CA ASP A 121 5.49 -11.85 1.42
C ASP A 121 6.13 -10.60 0.83
N LYS A 122 5.79 -10.27 -0.41
CA LYS A 122 6.36 -9.11 -1.08
C LYS A 122 5.84 -7.80 -0.50
N ILE A 123 4.58 -7.74 -0.13
CA ILE A 123 4.02 -6.55 0.53
C ILE A 123 4.71 -6.34 1.88
N ILE A 124 4.89 -7.38 2.67
CA ILE A 124 5.60 -7.28 3.95
C ILE A 124 7.04 -6.78 3.73
N GLU A 125 7.72 -7.29 2.73
CA GLU A 125 9.08 -6.83 2.40
C GLU A 125 9.10 -5.35 2.04
N ILE A 126 8.13 -4.89 1.25
CA ILE A 126 8.00 -3.47 0.91
C ILE A 126 7.82 -2.62 2.17
N LEU A 127 6.93 -3.04 3.06
CA LEU A 127 6.67 -2.32 4.30
C LEU A 127 7.93 -2.22 5.16
N HIS A 128 8.71 -3.29 5.26
CA HIS A 128 9.96 -3.27 6.02
C HIS A 128 11.01 -2.37 5.39
N ARG A 129 11.11 -2.34 4.08
CA ARG A 129 12.04 -1.43 3.39
C ARG A 129 11.65 0.03 3.58
N LEU A 130 10.36 0.32 3.54
CA LEU A 130 9.86 1.68 3.76
C LEU A 130 10.08 2.12 5.22
N ASN A 131 9.97 1.21 6.17
CA ASN A 131 10.30 1.52 7.56
C ASN A 131 11.74 2.00 7.71
N LYS A 132 12.68 1.34 7.03
CA LYS A 132 14.09 1.74 7.05
C LYS A 132 14.30 3.13 6.44
N VAL A 133 13.59 3.43 5.36
CA VAL A 133 13.65 4.75 4.73
C VAL A 133 13.12 5.82 5.70
N ALA A 134 12.00 5.53 6.36
CA ALA A 134 11.41 6.47 7.32
C ALA A 134 12.32 6.73 8.51
N GLU A 135 13.00 5.71 9.01
CA GLU A 135 13.95 5.81 10.12
C GLU A 135 15.16 6.68 9.78
N SER A 136 15.51 6.75 8.49
CA SER A 136 16.67 7.50 8.01
C SER A 136 16.39 8.99 7.79
N ARG A 137 15.17 9.43 8.01
CA ARG A 137 14.77 10.83 7.76
C ARG A 137 15.06 11.76 8.93
#